data_155703c9e54d57084420b2d43ccd0551
#
_entry.id   155703c9e54d57084420b2d43ccd0551
#
_cell.length_a   1.000
_cell.length_b   1.000
_cell.length_c   1.000
_cell.angle_alpha   90.00
_cell.angle_beta   90.00
_cell.angle_gamma   90.00
#
_symmetry.space_group_name_H-M   'P 1'
#
loop_
_entity.id
_entity.type
_entity.pdbx_description
1 polymer ?
#
loop_
_entity_poly.entity_id
_entity_poly.type
_entity_poly.pdbx_seq_one_letter_code
_entity_poly.pdbx_strand_id
1 'polypeptide(L)'
;MEIRLKDKYKNEVFKAMQDKFGYSNPMEVPKLTKITINMGLSEAKDNAKVLESAVKEISLIAGQRPVVTKARKSIANFKVREGMPVGAKVTLRGDRMYIFADKLFNLSLPRVRDFKGLSRNSFDGRGNYSMGLKEQLIFPEIVYDDVETIKGMNIVFTTTAKTDEEALALLELLGMPFEKSNN
;
A
#
# COMPACT_ATOMS: atom_id res chain seq x y z
N MET A 1 -11.30 -20.09 3.44
CA MET A 1 -10.45 -19.34 4.38
C MET A 1 -11.18 -18.04 4.69
N GLU A 2 -11.53 -17.83 5.93
CA GLU A 2 -12.24 -16.63 6.37
C GLU A 2 -11.24 -15.46 6.39
N ILE A 3 -11.59 -14.33 5.77
CA ILE A 3 -10.71 -13.17 5.65
C ILE A 3 -11.27 -12.06 6.52
N ARG A 4 -10.75 -11.95 7.74
CA ARG A 4 -11.24 -11.07 8.80
C ARG A 4 -11.60 -9.66 8.31
N LEU A 5 -10.72 -8.98 7.56
CA LEU A 5 -10.96 -7.61 7.13
C LEU A 5 -12.04 -7.51 6.04
N LYS A 6 -12.18 -8.54 5.19
CA LYS A 6 -13.24 -8.61 4.18
C LYS A 6 -14.60 -8.83 4.83
N ASP A 7 -14.64 -9.68 5.86
CA ASP A 7 -15.86 -9.95 6.61
C ASP A 7 -16.25 -8.75 7.47
N LYS A 8 -15.28 -8.06 8.08
CA LYS A 8 -15.49 -6.78 8.75
C LYS A 8 -16.09 -5.73 7.80
N TYR A 9 -15.56 -5.64 6.57
CA TYR A 9 -16.13 -4.72 5.58
C TYR A 9 -17.61 -5.01 5.31
N LYS A 10 -17.98 -6.28 5.10
CA LYS A 10 -19.36 -6.67 4.78
C LYS A 10 -20.33 -6.48 5.95
N ASN A 11 -19.90 -6.81 7.16
CA ASN A 11 -20.78 -6.89 8.32
C ASN A 11 -20.92 -5.55 9.07
N GLU A 12 -19.85 -4.77 9.11
CA GLU A 12 -19.77 -3.55 9.92
C GLU A 12 -19.57 -2.29 9.08
N VAL A 13 -18.49 -2.26 8.27
CA VAL A 13 -18.08 -1.04 7.57
C VAL A 13 -19.10 -0.60 6.54
N PHE A 14 -19.68 -1.54 5.80
CA PHE A 14 -20.69 -1.26 4.79
C PHE A 14 -21.89 -0.52 5.37
N LYS A 15 -22.43 -1.00 6.48
CA LYS A 15 -23.55 -0.37 7.19
C LYS A 15 -23.17 1.00 7.73
N ALA A 16 -22.03 1.09 8.42
CA ALA A 16 -21.55 2.34 9.00
C ALA A 16 -21.35 3.45 7.95
N MET A 17 -20.84 3.08 6.77
CA MET A 17 -20.68 4.00 5.64
C MET A 17 -22.03 4.45 5.09
N GLN A 18 -22.98 3.52 4.95
CA GLN A 18 -24.32 3.84 4.48
C GLN A 18 -25.05 4.80 5.42
N ASP A 19 -24.98 4.57 6.72
CA ASP A 19 -25.59 5.41 7.75
C ASP A 19 -24.94 6.80 7.82
N LYS A 20 -23.61 6.87 7.64
CA LYS A 20 -22.83 8.12 7.75
C LYS A 20 -23.06 9.05 6.56
N PHE A 21 -23.10 8.51 5.35
CA PHE A 21 -23.17 9.32 4.10
C PHE A 21 -24.55 9.26 3.41
N GLY A 22 -25.47 8.43 3.89
CA GLY A 22 -26.85 8.39 3.40
C GLY A 22 -26.99 7.89 1.95
N TYR A 23 -26.16 6.91 1.53
CA TYR A 23 -26.26 6.34 0.19
C TYR A 23 -27.60 5.66 -0.05
N SER A 24 -28.29 6.06 -1.11
CA SER A 24 -29.59 5.48 -1.50
C SER A 24 -29.40 4.09 -2.15
N ASN A 25 -28.28 3.89 -2.84
CA ASN A 25 -27.98 2.64 -3.52
C ASN A 25 -26.81 1.92 -2.80
N PRO A 26 -26.98 0.65 -2.39
CA PRO A 26 -25.91 -0.15 -1.81
C PRO A 26 -24.64 -0.24 -2.67
N MET A 27 -24.78 -0.13 -3.99
CA MET A 27 -23.63 -0.19 -4.91
C MET A 27 -22.78 1.10 -4.94
N GLU A 28 -23.28 2.20 -4.36
CA GLU A 28 -22.53 3.45 -4.23
C GLU A 28 -21.58 3.47 -3.04
N VAL A 29 -21.79 2.56 -2.08
CA VAL A 29 -20.95 2.48 -0.89
C VAL A 29 -19.51 2.23 -1.29
N PRO A 30 -18.55 3.08 -0.83
CA PRO A 30 -17.15 2.96 -1.18
C PRO A 30 -16.54 1.64 -0.73
N LYS A 31 -15.67 1.10 -1.57
CA LYS A 31 -14.90 -0.13 -1.30
C LYS A 31 -13.47 -0.02 -1.79
N LEU A 32 -12.58 -0.82 -1.21
CA LEU A 32 -11.23 -0.98 -1.74
C LEU A 32 -11.27 -1.70 -3.08
N THR A 33 -10.55 -1.17 -4.06
CA THR A 33 -10.45 -1.73 -5.42
C THR A 33 -9.14 -2.48 -5.61
N LYS A 34 -8.04 -1.86 -5.19
CA LYS A 34 -6.69 -2.42 -5.28
C LYS A 34 -5.76 -1.76 -4.28
N ILE A 35 -4.69 -2.46 -3.94
CA ILE A 35 -3.52 -1.90 -3.26
C ILE A 35 -2.32 -2.09 -4.18
N THR A 36 -1.59 -1.02 -4.44
CA THR A 36 -0.39 -1.05 -5.25
C THR A 36 0.82 -0.78 -4.36
N ILE A 37 1.79 -1.68 -4.38
CA ILE A 37 3.07 -1.52 -3.69
C ILE A 37 4.12 -1.28 -4.76
N ASN A 38 4.90 -0.23 -4.60
CA ASN A 38 5.98 0.13 -5.51
C ASN A 38 7.27 0.39 -4.73
N MET A 39 8.36 -0.17 -5.22
CA MET A 39 9.70 0.05 -4.71
C MET A 39 10.56 0.63 -5.84
N GLY A 40 10.97 1.88 -5.69
CA GLY A 40 11.90 2.53 -6.60
C GLY A 40 13.34 2.17 -6.24
N LEU A 41 14.11 1.74 -7.22
CA LEU A 41 15.48 1.23 -7.02
C LEU A 41 16.41 1.98 -7.99
N SER A 42 17.02 3.05 -7.51
CA SER A 42 17.99 3.82 -8.32
C SER A 42 19.25 3.01 -8.64
N GLU A 43 19.63 2.08 -7.79
CA GLU A 43 20.82 1.25 -7.91
C GLU A 43 20.61 0.02 -8.82
N ALA A 44 19.35 -0.35 -9.09
CA ALA A 44 19.02 -1.52 -9.92
C ALA A 44 19.50 -1.41 -11.37
N LYS A 45 19.77 -0.19 -11.83
CA LYS A 45 20.34 0.07 -13.17
C LYS A 45 21.77 -0.45 -13.30
N ASP A 46 22.55 -0.42 -12.21
CA ASP A 46 23.96 -0.76 -12.17
C ASP A 46 24.20 -2.14 -11.51
N ASN A 47 23.26 -2.60 -10.67
CA ASN A 47 23.38 -3.83 -9.91
C ASN A 47 22.11 -4.70 -9.98
N ALA A 48 22.17 -5.77 -10.77
CA ALA A 48 21.05 -6.70 -10.93
C ALA A 48 20.68 -7.43 -9.62
N LYS A 49 21.63 -7.67 -8.71
CA LYS A 49 21.38 -8.34 -7.42
C LYS A 49 20.42 -7.53 -6.54
N VAL A 50 20.55 -6.20 -6.54
CA VAL A 50 19.64 -5.31 -5.78
C VAL A 50 18.19 -5.46 -6.28
N LEU A 51 18.01 -5.60 -7.59
CA LEU A 51 16.71 -5.82 -8.19
C LEU A 51 16.13 -7.19 -7.80
N GLU A 52 16.94 -8.24 -7.88
CA GLU A 52 16.52 -9.61 -7.53
C GLU A 52 16.13 -9.72 -6.06
N SER A 53 16.92 -9.13 -5.16
CA SER A 53 16.61 -9.02 -3.73
C SER A 53 15.27 -8.31 -3.52
N ALA A 54 15.06 -7.15 -4.14
CA ALA A 54 13.81 -6.40 -4.00
C ALA A 54 12.60 -7.16 -4.55
N VAL A 55 12.74 -7.87 -5.66
CA VAL A 55 11.68 -8.73 -6.22
C VAL A 55 11.34 -9.86 -5.25
N LYS A 56 12.33 -10.50 -4.62
CA LYS A 56 12.14 -11.53 -3.60
C LYS A 56 11.43 -10.97 -2.37
N GLU A 57 11.90 -9.85 -1.83
CA GLU A 57 11.32 -9.18 -0.67
C GLU A 57 9.85 -8.79 -0.91
N ILE A 58 9.54 -8.12 -2.03
CA ILE A 58 8.15 -7.75 -2.36
C ILE A 58 7.29 -9.00 -2.56
N SER A 59 7.83 -10.07 -3.15
CA SER A 59 7.09 -11.33 -3.32
C SER A 59 6.69 -11.95 -1.99
N LEU A 60 7.57 -11.91 -0.99
CA LEU A 60 7.28 -12.39 0.36
C LEU A 60 6.22 -11.51 1.05
N ILE A 61 6.40 -10.20 1.01
CA ILE A 61 5.48 -9.22 1.61
C ILE A 61 4.08 -9.31 1.00
N ALA A 62 3.99 -9.37 -0.31
CA ALA A 62 2.72 -9.30 -1.04
C ALA A 62 2.05 -10.66 -1.25
N GLY A 63 2.80 -11.76 -1.09
CA GLY A 63 2.33 -13.10 -1.47
C GLY A 63 2.07 -13.26 -2.96
N GLN A 64 2.65 -12.37 -3.79
CA GLN A 64 2.49 -12.34 -5.24
C GLN A 64 3.74 -11.80 -5.90
N ARG A 65 4.16 -12.42 -7.01
CA ARG A 65 5.33 -11.98 -7.76
C ARG A 65 5.14 -10.55 -8.33
N PRO A 66 6.06 -9.61 -8.04
CA PRO A 66 6.01 -8.27 -8.58
C PRO A 66 6.45 -8.24 -10.05
N VAL A 67 6.07 -7.16 -10.72
CA VAL A 67 6.52 -6.83 -12.07
C VAL A 67 7.68 -5.85 -11.96
N VAL A 68 8.78 -6.12 -12.66
CA VAL A 68 9.91 -5.20 -12.79
C VAL A 68 9.47 -4.01 -13.65
N THR A 69 9.65 -2.81 -13.13
CA THR A 69 9.37 -1.57 -13.85
C THR A 69 10.60 -1.10 -14.59
N LYS A 70 10.44 -0.78 -15.87
CA LYS A 70 11.51 -0.32 -16.76
C LYS A 70 11.33 1.15 -17.12
N ALA A 71 12.43 1.85 -17.33
CA ALA A 71 12.42 3.22 -17.80
C ALA A 71 11.79 3.33 -19.20
N ARG A 72 10.90 4.30 -19.38
CA ARG A 72 10.20 4.55 -20.66
C ARG A 72 10.98 5.48 -21.60
N LYS A 73 11.86 6.30 -21.03
CA LYS A 73 12.67 7.28 -21.78
C LYS A 73 14.07 7.31 -21.20
N SER A 74 15.05 7.61 -22.05
CA SER A 74 16.42 7.87 -21.64
C SER A 74 16.54 9.26 -21.05
N ILE A 75 17.14 9.40 -19.86
CA ILE A 75 17.38 10.68 -19.17
C ILE A 75 18.85 10.72 -18.76
N ALA A 76 19.62 11.57 -19.45
CA ALA A 76 21.08 11.65 -19.26
C ALA A 76 21.48 12.05 -17.85
N ASN A 77 20.78 13.03 -17.26
CA ASN A 77 21.06 13.52 -15.88
C ASN A 77 20.97 12.42 -14.82
N PHE A 78 20.10 11.44 -15.00
CA PHE A 78 19.94 10.30 -14.10
C PHE A 78 20.70 9.06 -14.55
N LYS A 79 21.48 9.14 -15.63
CA LYS A 79 22.21 8.00 -16.24
C LYS A 79 21.28 6.80 -16.49
N VAL A 80 20.05 7.06 -16.93
CA VAL A 80 19.03 6.05 -17.21
C VAL A 80 18.81 5.98 -18.71
N ARG A 81 18.84 4.78 -19.27
CA ARG A 81 18.48 4.48 -20.66
C ARG A 81 17.10 3.81 -20.71
N GLU A 82 16.41 4.00 -21.82
CA GLU A 82 15.17 3.29 -22.08
C GLU A 82 15.34 1.77 -21.95
N GLY A 83 14.37 1.11 -21.29
CA GLY A 83 14.41 -0.32 -21.02
C GLY A 83 15.18 -0.74 -19.76
N MET A 84 15.96 0.14 -19.13
CA MET A 84 16.66 -0.18 -17.89
C MET A 84 15.68 -0.41 -16.73
N PRO A 85 15.94 -1.41 -15.84
CA PRO A 85 15.12 -1.62 -14.65
C PRO A 85 15.31 -0.46 -13.67
N VAL A 86 14.20 0.05 -13.15
CA VAL A 86 14.19 1.20 -12.22
C VAL A 86 13.44 0.89 -10.92
N GLY A 87 12.84 -0.27 -10.83
CA GLY A 87 12.12 -0.69 -9.63
C GLY A 87 11.26 -1.93 -9.86
N ALA A 88 10.44 -2.21 -8.86
CA ALA A 88 9.46 -3.30 -8.91
C ALA A 88 8.13 -2.84 -8.31
N LYS A 89 7.03 -3.33 -8.87
CA LYS A 89 5.68 -3.06 -8.34
C LYS A 89 4.82 -4.31 -8.34
N VAL A 90 3.89 -4.35 -7.40
CA VAL A 90 2.83 -5.37 -7.34
C VAL A 90 1.48 -4.70 -7.13
N THR A 91 0.44 -5.23 -7.75
CA THR A 91 -0.94 -4.78 -7.55
C THR A 91 -1.75 -5.92 -6.97
N LEU A 92 -2.28 -5.70 -5.78
CA LEU A 92 -3.10 -6.65 -5.05
C LEU A 92 -4.58 -6.32 -5.22
N ARG A 93 -5.40 -7.35 -5.45
CA ARG A 93 -6.86 -7.26 -5.60
C ARG A 93 -7.55 -8.40 -4.86
N GLY A 94 -8.86 -8.25 -4.64
CA GLY A 94 -9.67 -9.30 -4.00
C GLY A 94 -9.14 -9.72 -2.63
N ASP A 95 -9.08 -10.98 -2.38
CA ASP A 95 -8.74 -11.55 -1.08
C ASP A 95 -7.32 -11.19 -0.62
N ARG A 96 -6.35 -11.25 -1.53
CA ARG A 96 -4.95 -10.88 -1.23
C ARG A 96 -4.81 -9.42 -0.80
N MET A 97 -5.61 -8.53 -1.35
CA MET A 97 -5.65 -7.13 -0.97
C MET A 97 -6.10 -6.95 0.48
N TYR A 98 -7.16 -7.64 0.90
CA TYR A 98 -7.66 -7.56 2.28
C TYR A 98 -6.69 -8.21 3.27
N ILE A 99 -6.08 -9.35 2.92
CA ILE A 99 -5.06 -10.00 3.76
C ILE A 99 -3.85 -9.08 3.95
N PHE A 100 -3.38 -8.44 2.88
CA PHE A 100 -2.27 -7.50 2.97
C PHE A 100 -2.63 -6.26 3.81
N ALA A 101 -3.82 -5.69 3.62
CA ALA A 101 -4.29 -4.54 4.40
C ALA A 101 -4.37 -4.86 5.89
N ASP A 102 -4.93 -6.02 6.25
CA ASP A 102 -5.04 -6.47 7.64
C ASP A 102 -3.66 -6.63 8.30
N LYS A 103 -2.72 -7.27 7.60
CA LYS A 103 -1.33 -7.39 8.04
C LYS A 103 -0.65 -6.03 8.21
N LEU A 104 -0.82 -5.14 7.24
CA LEU A 104 -0.21 -3.81 7.27
C LEU A 104 -0.73 -3.01 8.48
N PHE A 105 -2.04 -2.95 8.69
CA PHE A 105 -2.63 -2.13 9.74
C PHE A 105 -2.33 -2.66 11.15
N ASN A 106 -2.40 -3.95 11.36
CA ASN A 106 -2.34 -4.56 12.68
C ASN A 106 -0.96 -5.10 13.08
N LEU A 107 -0.10 -5.46 12.13
CA LEU A 107 1.19 -6.06 12.40
C LEU A 107 2.37 -5.16 12.01
N SER A 108 2.34 -4.59 10.79
CA SER A 108 3.50 -3.90 10.24
C SER A 108 3.61 -2.45 10.70
N LEU A 109 2.51 -1.66 10.63
CA LEU A 109 2.54 -0.26 11.05
C LEU A 109 2.90 -0.04 12.52
N PRO A 110 2.42 -0.86 13.49
CA PRO A 110 2.85 -0.72 14.89
C PRO A 110 4.34 -0.95 15.11
N ARG A 111 5.03 -1.61 14.17
CA ARG A 111 6.48 -1.87 14.22
C ARG A 111 7.31 -0.69 13.67
N VAL A 112 6.68 0.28 13.02
CA VAL A 112 7.37 1.48 12.55
C VAL A 112 7.92 2.25 13.75
N ARG A 113 9.20 2.60 13.67
CA ARG A 113 9.87 3.38 14.72
C ARG A 113 9.20 4.74 14.86
N ASP A 114 8.91 5.14 16.11
CA ASP A 114 8.25 6.42 16.44
C ASP A 114 6.93 6.66 15.68
N PHE A 115 6.14 5.58 15.50
CA PHE A 115 4.87 5.67 14.80
C PHE A 115 3.85 6.51 15.57
N LYS A 116 3.43 7.64 15.00
CA LYS A 116 2.44 8.57 15.57
C LYS A 116 1.07 8.52 14.88
N GLY A 117 0.94 7.68 13.87
CA GLY A 117 -0.22 7.60 12.99
C GLY A 117 0.10 8.02 11.57
N LEU A 118 -0.82 7.74 10.67
CA LEU A 118 -0.71 8.09 9.25
C LEU A 118 -1.35 9.46 9.00
N SER A 119 -0.74 10.24 8.13
CA SER A 119 -1.26 11.57 7.76
C SER A 119 -2.66 11.47 7.14
N ARG A 120 -3.57 12.33 7.60
CA ARG A 120 -4.92 12.47 7.04
C ARG A 120 -4.95 13.20 5.70
N ASN A 121 -3.87 13.88 5.32
CA ASN A 121 -3.80 14.76 4.15
C ASN A 121 -3.15 14.11 2.92
N SER A 122 -2.89 12.80 2.96
CA SER A 122 -2.21 12.08 1.87
C SER A 122 -3.17 11.47 0.84
N PHE A 123 -4.31 12.12 0.63
CA PHE A 123 -5.30 11.79 -0.41
C PHE A 123 -5.03 12.59 -1.70
N ASP A 124 -5.54 12.08 -2.82
CA ASP A 124 -5.34 12.65 -4.16
C ASP A 124 -6.48 13.57 -4.65
N GLY A 125 -7.48 13.86 -3.82
CA GLY A 125 -8.69 14.59 -4.18
C GLY A 125 -9.79 13.74 -4.84
N ARG A 126 -9.53 12.44 -5.04
CA ARG A 126 -10.45 11.49 -5.69
C ARG A 126 -10.65 10.21 -4.89
N GLY A 127 -10.41 10.26 -3.59
CA GLY A 127 -10.63 9.13 -2.71
C GLY A 127 -9.55 8.03 -2.75
N ASN A 128 -8.36 8.30 -3.26
CA ASN A 128 -7.23 7.39 -3.17
C ASN A 128 -6.22 7.89 -2.14
N TYR A 129 -5.61 6.97 -1.41
CA TYR A 129 -4.66 7.27 -0.36
C TYR A 129 -3.26 6.72 -0.68
N SER A 130 -2.23 7.52 -0.44
CA SER A 130 -0.85 7.15 -0.68
C SER A 130 -0.02 7.30 0.59
N MET A 131 0.81 6.31 0.90
CA MET A 131 1.76 6.36 2.00
C MET A 131 3.13 5.87 1.59
N GLY A 132 4.16 6.43 2.20
CA GLY A 132 5.54 5.99 2.06
C GLY A 132 6.02 5.28 3.32
N LEU A 133 6.67 4.13 3.14
CA LEU A 133 7.39 3.43 4.19
C LEU A 133 8.89 3.59 3.94
N LYS A 134 9.64 3.92 4.98
CA LYS A 134 11.10 4.13 4.88
C LYS A 134 11.87 2.82 4.85
N GLU A 135 11.33 1.78 5.48
CA GLU A 135 12.03 0.52 5.73
C GLU A 135 11.11 -0.67 5.45
N GLN A 136 11.61 -1.68 4.71
CA GLN A 136 10.91 -2.94 4.48
C GLN A 136 10.93 -3.87 5.71
N LEU A 137 11.78 -3.61 6.69
CA LEU A 137 11.97 -4.41 7.89
C LEU A 137 10.75 -4.46 8.84
N ILE A 138 9.80 -3.57 8.64
CA ILE A 138 8.54 -3.57 9.42
C ILE A 138 7.66 -4.80 9.12
N PHE A 139 7.88 -5.45 7.98
CA PHE A 139 7.13 -6.65 7.61
C PHE A 139 7.74 -7.89 8.28
N PRO A 140 6.91 -8.72 8.96
CA PRO A 140 7.40 -9.88 9.71
C PRO A 140 8.03 -10.96 8.83
N GLU A 141 7.72 -10.96 7.52
CA GLU A 141 8.27 -11.91 6.56
C GLU A 141 9.71 -11.63 6.16
N ILE A 142 10.20 -10.43 6.48
CA ILE A 142 11.56 -10.01 6.13
C ILE A 142 12.47 -10.25 7.32
N VAL A 143 13.48 -11.11 7.13
CA VAL A 143 14.51 -11.40 8.12
C VAL A 143 15.64 -10.37 7.96
N TYR A 144 16.06 -9.77 9.06
CA TYR A 144 17.10 -8.73 9.05
C TYR A 144 18.42 -9.20 8.41
N ASP A 145 18.81 -10.43 8.68
CA ASP A 145 20.08 -11.01 8.20
C ASP A 145 20.11 -11.21 6.66
N ASP A 146 18.93 -11.29 6.02
CA ASP A 146 18.81 -11.46 4.57
C ASP A 146 18.77 -10.11 3.81
N VAL A 147 18.77 -8.98 4.52
CA VAL A 147 18.64 -7.66 3.94
C VAL A 147 19.99 -6.99 3.76
N GLU A 148 20.44 -6.87 2.51
CA GLU A 148 21.69 -6.17 2.18
C GLU A 148 21.58 -4.65 2.35
N THR A 149 20.43 -4.08 1.96
CA THR A 149 20.19 -2.63 1.98
C THR A 149 18.76 -2.32 2.43
N ILE A 150 18.60 -1.26 3.23
CA ILE A 150 17.28 -0.75 3.61
C ILE A 150 16.66 -0.06 2.40
N LYS A 151 15.44 -0.47 2.04
CA LYS A 151 14.70 0.04 0.89
C LYS A 151 13.34 0.55 1.34
N GLY A 152 13.02 1.77 0.94
CA GLY A 152 11.70 2.32 1.11
C GLY A 152 10.72 1.82 0.05
N MET A 153 9.42 1.92 0.34
CA MET A 153 8.36 1.60 -0.60
C MET A 153 7.18 2.54 -0.48
N ASN A 154 6.45 2.69 -1.56
CA ASN A 154 5.20 3.42 -1.60
C ASN A 154 4.04 2.43 -1.68
N ILE A 155 3.00 2.66 -0.89
CA ILE A 155 1.78 1.88 -0.87
C ILE A 155 0.62 2.81 -1.21
N VAL A 156 -0.15 2.45 -2.22
CA VAL A 156 -1.30 3.23 -2.70
C VAL A 156 -2.56 2.41 -2.56
N PHE A 157 -3.53 2.93 -1.82
CA PHE A 157 -4.87 2.38 -1.67
C PHE A 157 -5.79 3.06 -2.67
N THR A 158 -6.33 2.30 -3.61
CA THR A 158 -7.32 2.79 -4.57
C THR A 158 -8.70 2.35 -4.11
N THR A 159 -9.62 3.31 -3.99
CA THR A 159 -11.01 3.06 -3.58
C THR A 159 -11.98 3.45 -4.70
N THR A 160 -13.27 3.16 -4.48
CA THR A 160 -14.35 3.66 -5.33
C THR A 160 -15.00 4.93 -4.77
N ALA A 161 -14.46 5.50 -3.69
CA ALA A 161 -14.94 6.74 -3.12
C ALA A 161 -14.81 7.90 -4.13
N LYS A 162 -15.76 8.82 -4.09
CA LYS A 162 -15.77 10.01 -4.95
C LYS A 162 -15.01 11.17 -4.31
N THR A 163 -14.99 11.21 -2.98
CA THR A 163 -14.34 12.27 -2.18
C THR A 163 -13.31 11.67 -1.22
N ASP A 164 -12.38 12.51 -0.78
CA ASP A 164 -11.36 12.11 0.20
C ASP A 164 -11.97 11.85 1.58
N GLU A 165 -13.06 12.55 1.93
CA GLU A 165 -13.79 12.32 3.19
C GLU A 165 -14.41 10.93 3.26
N GLU A 166 -15.02 10.47 2.16
CA GLU A 166 -15.55 9.11 2.06
C GLU A 166 -14.44 8.06 2.18
N ALA A 167 -13.31 8.29 1.51
CA ALA A 167 -12.17 7.39 1.55
C ALA A 167 -11.52 7.34 2.94
N LEU A 168 -11.38 8.50 3.60
CA LEU A 168 -10.87 8.57 4.97
C LEU A 168 -11.75 7.76 5.91
N ALA A 169 -13.08 7.98 5.86
CA ALA A 169 -14.02 7.25 6.70
C ALA A 169 -13.97 5.74 6.43
N LEU A 170 -13.88 5.32 5.17
CA LEU A 170 -13.72 3.92 4.79
C LEU A 170 -12.46 3.30 5.41
N LEU A 171 -11.32 3.96 5.27
CA LEU A 171 -10.04 3.44 5.76
C LEU A 171 -9.97 3.44 7.30
N GLU A 172 -10.53 4.44 7.97
CA GLU A 172 -10.67 4.46 9.44
C GLU A 172 -11.51 3.29 9.95
N LEU A 173 -12.66 3.04 9.35
CA LEU A 173 -13.54 1.94 9.72
C LEU A 173 -12.91 0.57 9.46
N LEU A 174 -12.07 0.45 8.43
CA LEU A 174 -11.27 -0.75 8.19
C LEU A 174 -10.17 -0.95 9.24
N GLY A 175 -9.80 0.09 9.99
CA GLY A 175 -8.81 0.01 11.07
C GLY A 175 -7.45 0.61 10.71
N MET A 176 -7.38 1.44 9.69
CA MET A 176 -6.15 2.15 9.35
C MET A 176 -5.81 3.18 10.44
N PRO A 177 -4.59 3.15 11.03
CA PRO A 177 -4.23 4.00 12.14
C PRO A 177 -3.82 5.41 11.66
N PHE A 178 -4.78 6.31 11.57
CA PHE A 178 -4.51 7.72 11.28
C PHE A 178 -4.08 8.49 12.54
N GLU A 179 -3.37 9.59 12.33
CA GLU A 179 -3.07 10.56 13.40
C GLU A 179 -4.38 11.08 14.01
N LYS A 180 -4.36 11.23 15.35
CA LYS A 180 -5.49 11.87 16.03
C LYS A 180 -5.60 13.31 15.55
N SER A 181 -6.80 13.73 15.18
CA SER A 181 -7.08 15.14 14.90
C SER A 181 -6.79 15.94 16.18
N ASN A 182 -5.74 16.76 16.15
CA ASN A 182 -5.58 17.77 17.17
C ASN A 182 -6.64 18.85 16.89
N ASN A 183 -7.77 18.76 17.58
CA ASN A 183 -8.68 19.88 17.75
C ASN A 183 -8.10 20.84 18.76
#